data_786755e7d27f14352726d01f148b4cc5
#
_entry.id   786755e7d27f14352726d01f148b4cc5
#
_cell.length_a   1.000
_cell.length_b   1.000
_cell.length_c   1.000
_cell.angle_alpha   90.00
_cell.angle_beta   90.00
_cell.angle_gamma   90.00
#
_symmetry.space_group_name_H-M   'P 1'
#
loop_
_entity.id
_entity.type
_entity.pdbx_description
1 polymer ?
#
loop_
_entity_poly.entity_id
_entity_poly.type
_entity_poly.pdbx_seq_one_letter_code
_entity_poly.pdbx_strand_id
1 'polypeptide(L)'
;DPAPALSAPCSEPCPETCSAPAAETAELAEETSLTTAVMPESPVMADSLTHGQRVAAIAATLFQDLAELHGLDDVWGHRLHLAAQLHDIGFAEGRKGHHKISMRLIEEDLSLNIHEDDRPWVALLARYHRKAWPSRRHARFDALKKSDRKALRKAASLLRIADALDYTHTGVVGNLAVAVKKRKVIIAVQCSGDCSAEMERVIKKGDLFMHVFGRELECVCQGN
;
A
#
# COMPACT_ATOMS: atom_id res chain seq x y z
N ASP A 1 -55.11 19.08 33.55
CA ASP A 1 -56.24 18.16 33.47
C ASP A 1 -56.79 18.05 32.07
N PRO A 2 -57.37 16.95 31.65
CA PRO A 2 -56.90 15.59 31.79
C PRO A 2 -56.73 14.85 30.46
N ALA A 3 -56.17 13.67 30.49
CA ALA A 3 -56.27 12.67 29.44
C ALA A 3 -57.72 12.17 29.28
N PRO A 4 -58.09 11.51 28.17
CA PRO A 4 -58.42 10.09 28.20
C PRO A 4 -57.79 9.31 27.05
N ALA A 5 -57.23 8.13 27.25
CA ALA A 5 -57.83 6.82 27.54
C ALA A 5 -58.35 6.07 26.33
N LEU A 6 -57.69 4.95 26.03
CA LEU A 6 -58.19 3.63 25.67
C LEU A 6 -58.91 3.38 24.33
N SER A 7 -58.38 2.47 23.55
CA SER A 7 -59.03 1.19 23.25
C SER A 7 -58.14 0.21 22.49
N ALA A 8 -57.97 -0.95 23.07
CA ALA A 8 -57.57 -2.22 22.48
C ALA A 8 -58.85 -2.93 21.96
N PRO A 9 -58.78 -4.21 21.53
CA PRO A 9 -57.92 -4.97 20.63
C PRO A 9 -58.75 -5.63 19.49
N CYS A 10 -58.15 -6.21 18.53
CA CYS A 10 -58.77 -7.23 17.68
C CYS A 10 -57.91 -8.47 17.61
N SER A 11 -58.52 -9.49 18.16
CA SER A 11 -58.12 -10.89 18.15
C SER A 11 -58.46 -11.57 16.81
N GLU A 12 -57.69 -12.57 16.52
CA GLU A 12 -57.91 -13.93 15.96
C GLU A 12 -57.38 -14.17 14.54
N PRO A 13 -57.25 -15.50 14.19
CA PRO A 13 -56.05 -16.30 14.44
C PRO A 13 -55.42 -16.89 13.17
N CYS A 14 -54.29 -17.54 13.34
CA CYS A 14 -53.63 -18.40 12.35
C CYS A 14 -54.48 -19.52 11.80
N PRO A 15 -54.12 -20.06 10.64
CA PRO A 15 -54.04 -21.50 10.52
C PRO A 15 -52.61 -22.01 10.26
N GLU A 16 -52.34 -23.07 11.02
CA GLU A 16 -51.22 -23.98 10.88
C GLU A 16 -51.18 -24.65 9.51
N THR A 17 -49.99 -25.02 9.19
CA THR A 17 -49.43 -26.18 8.49
C THR A 17 -48.62 -25.80 7.29
N CYS A 18 -47.29 -26.04 7.39
CA CYS A 18 -46.60 -27.00 6.53
C CYS A 18 -45.13 -27.13 6.89
N SER A 19 -44.83 -28.32 7.31
CA SER A 19 -43.62 -29.13 7.16
C SER A 19 -42.32 -28.47 6.70
N ALA A 20 -41.31 -28.57 7.54
CA ALA A 20 -39.92 -28.48 7.17
C ALA A 20 -39.51 -29.67 6.27
N PRO A 21 -38.65 -29.48 5.31
CA PRO A 21 -37.69 -30.49 4.92
C PRO A 21 -36.28 -30.16 5.39
N ALA A 22 -35.63 -31.25 5.72
CA ALA A 22 -34.28 -31.51 6.15
C ALA A 22 -33.18 -30.51 5.74
N ALA A 23 -32.30 -30.29 6.70
CA ALA A 23 -30.98 -29.73 6.54
C ALA A 23 -30.15 -30.58 5.58
N GLU A 24 -29.84 -29.99 4.44
CA GLU A 24 -28.79 -30.48 3.56
C GLU A 24 -27.62 -29.51 3.68
N THR A 25 -26.60 -29.97 4.35
CA THR A 25 -25.30 -29.29 4.50
C THR A 25 -24.64 -29.25 3.11
N ALA A 26 -24.80 -28.13 2.41
CA ALA A 26 -23.99 -27.83 1.27
C ALA A 26 -22.74 -27.08 1.77
N GLU A 27 -21.65 -27.80 1.87
CA GLU A 27 -20.29 -27.26 1.89
C GLU A 27 -20.09 -26.46 0.61
N LEU A 28 -20.24 -25.14 0.68
CA LEU A 28 -19.84 -24.24 -0.39
C LEU A 28 -18.31 -24.16 -0.37
N ALA A 29 -17.70 -24.98 -1.21
CA ALA A 29 -16.34 -24.76 -1.66
C ALA A 29 -16.29 -23.39 -2.34
N GLU A 30 -15.75 -22.37 -1.66
CA GLU A 30 -15.35 -21.12 -2.28
C GLU A 30 -14.15 -21.36 -3.20
N GLU A 31 -14.42 -21.85 -4.39
CA GLU A 31 -13.50 -21.69 -5.51
C GLU A 31 -13.44 -20.19 -5.86
N THR A 32 -12.49 -19.49 -5.22
CA THR A 32 -12.14 -18.14 -5.63
C THR A 32 -11.46 -18.24 -6.98
N SER A 33 -12.25 -18.05 -8.03
CA SER A 33 -11.76 -17.81 -9.39
C SER A 33 -10.65 -16.77 -9.33
N LEU A 34 -9.42 -17.22 -9.61
CA LEU A 34 -8.30 -16.36 -9.90
C LEU A 34 -8.64 -15.67 -11.22
N THR A 35 -9.25 -14.51 -11.17
CA THR A 35 -9.44 -13.69 -12.37
C THR A 35 -8.04 -13.40 -12.88
N THR A 36 -7.69 -14.09 -13.96
CA THR A 36 -6.46 -13.83 -14.71
C THR A 36 -6.60 -12.43 -15.28
N ALA A 37 -6.10 -11.44 -14.55
CA ALA A 37 -5.92 -10.11 -15.10
C ALA A 37 -4.95 -10.29 -16.28
N VAL A 38 -5.46 -10.10 -17.49
CA VAL A 38 -4.65 -10.05 -18.71
C VAL A 38 -3.72 -8.86 -18.52
N MET A 39 -2.45 -9.17 -18.24
CA MET A 39 -1.38 -8.20 -18.12
C MET A 39 -1.15 -7.57 -19.49
N PRO A 40 -1.09 -6.24 -19.62
CA PRO A 40 -0.71 -5.65 -20.88
C PRO A 40 0.73 -6.06 -21.22
N GLU A 41 0.89 -6.75 -22.33
CA GLU A 41 2.17 -7.08 -22.91
C GLU A 41 2.87 -5.81 -23.37
N SER A 42 3.91 -5.38 -22.64
CA SER A 42 4.99 -4.56 -23.18
C SER A 42 6.23 -4.69 -22.32
N PRO A 43 7.18 -5.53 -22.67
CA PRO A 43 8.51 -5.47 -22.12
C PRO A 43 9.29 -4.38 -22.84
N VAL A 44 9.08 -3.12 -22.47
CA VAL A 44 9.83 -2.03 -23.04
C VAL A 44 10.62 -1.36 -21.93
N MET A 45 11.95 -1.57 -21.94
CA MET A 45 12.95 -0.70 -21.36
C MET A 45 13.20 -0.78 -19.84
N ALA A 46 13.26 -1.98 -19.25
CA ALA A 46 13.72 -2.11 -17.85
C ALA A 46 15.20 -1.66 -17.68
N ASP A 47 16.03 -1.85 -18.70
CA ASP A 47 17.47 -1.57 -18.64
C ASP A 47 17.84 -0.09 -18.69
N SER A 48 16.93 0.80 -19.07
CA SER A 48 17.22 2.25 -19.20
C SER A 48 16.66 3.11 -18.06
N LEU A 49 15.80 2.58 -17.20
CA LEU A 49 15.20 3.33 -16.11
C LEU A 49 16.15 3.45 -14.92
N THR A 50 16.17 4.63 -14.29
CA THR A 50 16.88 4.83 -13.02
C THR A 50 16.18 4.09 -11.87
N HIS A 51 16.90 3.81 -10.78
CA HIS A 51 16.31 3.24 -9.57
C HIS A 51 15.04 3.98 -9.12
N GLY A 52 15.10 5.31 -9.03
CA GLY A 52 13.92 6.11 -8.64
C GLY A 52 12.72 5.95 -9.57
N GLN A 53 12.96 5.83 -10.88
CA GLN A 53 11.88 5.61 -11.86
C GLN A 53 11.26 4.21 -11.73
N ARG A 54 12.08 3.17 -11.51
CA ARG A 54 11.58 1.81 -11.26
C ARG A 54 10.78 1.73 -9.96
N VAL A 55 11.30 2.31 -8.88
CA VAL A 55 10.58 2.40 -7.59
C VAL A 55 9.27 3.15 -7.74
N ALA A 56 9.22 4.21 -8.55
CA ALA A 56 7.99 4.97 -8.82
C ALA A 56 6.96 4.13 -9.58
N ALA A 57 7.39 3.34 -10.57
CA ALA A 57 6.50 2.43 -11.31
C ALA A 57 5.93 1.34 -10.38
N ILE A 58 6.79 0.70 -9.58
CA ILE A 58 6.37 -0.29 -8.59
C ILE A 58 5.41 0.32 -7.56
N ALA A 59 5.72 1.50 -7.05
CA ALA A 59 4.88 2.21 -6.09
C ALA A 59 3.50 2.55 -6.66
N ALA A 60 3.42 2.93 -7.95
CA ALA A 60 2.16 3.20 -8.64
C ALA A 60 1.30 1.94 -8.74
N THR A 61 1.87 0.80 -9.14
CA THR A 61 1.15 -0.48 -9.18
C THR A 61 0.66 -0.89 -7.79
N LEU A 62 1.52 -0.82 -6.77
CA LEU A 62 1.12 -1.12 -5.38
C LEU A 62 0.00 -0.19 -4.91
N PHE A 63 0.04 1.09 -5.28
CA PHE A 63 -0.98 2.05 -4.92
C PHE A 63 -2.32 1.69 -5.57
N GLN A 64 -2.34 1.37 -6.85
CA GLN A 64 -3.55 0.97 -7.58
C GLN A 64 -4.13 -0.34 -7.05
N ASP A 65 -3.32 -1.39 -6.95
CA ASP A 65 -3.78 -2.72 -6.56
C ASP A 65 -4.25 -2.79 -5.09
N LEU A 66 -3.75 -1.89 -4.24
CA LEU A 66 -4.10 -1.81 -2.83
C LEU A 66 -5.10 -0.69 -2.51
N ALA A 67 -5.76 -0.08 -3.52
CA ALA A 67 -6.61 1.08 -3.35
C ALA A 67 -7.73 0.85 -2.31
N GLU A 68 -8.42 -0.28 -2.36
CA GLU A 68 -9.45 -0.64 -1.39
C GLU A 68 -8.90 -0.84 0.03
N LEU A 69 -7.65 -1.32 0.15
CA LEU A 69 -7.02 -1.56 1.44
C LEU A 69 -6.52 -0.26 2.08
N HIS A 70 -5.87 0.60 1.31
CA HIS A 70 -5.33 1.83 1.88
C HIS A 70 -6.36 2.97 1.94
N GLY A 71 -7.31 3.06 1.00
CA GLY A 71 -8.33 4.11 0.95
C GLY A 71 -7.74 5.52 0.95
N LEU A 72 -6.59 5.71 0.28
CA LEU A 72 -5.98 7.02 0.04
C LEU A 72 -6.51 7.57 -1.29
N ASP A 73 -6.58 8.89 -1.41
CA ASP A 73 -6.94 9.58 -2.64
C ASP A 73 -5.76 9.71 -3.62
N ASP A 74 -6.04 10.20 -4.83
CA ASP A 74 -5.06 10.37 -5.90
C ASP A 74 -3.95 11.37 -5.56
N VAL A 75 -4.24 12.32 -4.67
CA VAL A 75 -3.23 13.28 -4.18
C VAL A 75 -2.10 12.53 -3.47
N TRP A 76 -2.44 11.51 -2.68
CA TRP A 76 -1.44 10.66 -2.05
C TRP A 76 -0.71 9.77 -3.04
N GLY A 77 -1.37 9.33 -4.11
CA GLY A 77 -0.74 8.61 -5.22
C GLY A 77 0.32 9.47 -5.90
N HIS A 78 0.01 10.73 -6.20
CA HIS A 78 0.95 11.70 -6.77
C HIS A 78 2.14 11.95 -5.84
N ARG A 79 1.91 12.21 -4.55
CA ARG A 79 2.97 12.40 -3.55
C ARG A 79 3.87 11.19 -3.40
N LEU A 80 3.29 9.99 -3.42
CA LEU A 80 4.03 8.74 -3.37
C LEU A 80 4.92 8.57 -4.61
N HIS A 81 4.40 8.87 -5.78
CA HIS A 81 5.15 8.82 -7.03
C HIS A 81 6.38 9.75 -7.02
N LEU A 82 6.18 11.02 -6.66
CA LEU A 82 7.27 11.99 -6.53
C LEU A 82 8.30 11.56 -5.46
N ALA A 83 7.82 11.07 -4.32
CA ALA A 83 8.70 10.59 -3.27
C ALA A 83 9.50 9.36 -3.73
N ALA A 84 8.92 8.47 -4.50
CA ALA A 84 9.60 7.29 -5.05
C ALA A 84 10.72 7.69 -6.02
N GLN A 85 10.52 8.72 -6.84
CA GLN A 85 11.56 9.23 -7.73
C GLN A 85 12.72 9.89 -6.97
N LEU A 86 12.43 10.56 -5.85
CA LEU A 86 13.36 11.46 -5.18
C LEU A 86 13.89 10.94 -3.83
N HIS A 87 13.44 9.76 -3.38
CA HIS A 87 13.76 9.28 -2.03
C HIS A 87 15.26 9.17 -1.74
N ASP A 88 16.05 8.94 -2.78
CA ASP A 88 17.50 8.69 -2.70
C ASP A 88 18.37 9.83 -3.25
N ILE A 89 17.81 11.01 -3.60
CA ILE A 89 18.62 12.14 -4.11
C ILE A 89 19.74 12.56 -3.13
N GLY A 90 19.56 12.31 -1.85
CA GLY A 90 20.58 12.58 -0.83
C GLY A 90 21.82 11.68 -0.90
N PHE A 91 21.83 10.63 -1.73
CA PHE A 91 23.03 9.81 -1.93
C PHE A 91 24.19 10.62 -2.53
N ALA A 92 23.90 11.62 -3.33
CA ALA A 92 24.92 12.50 -3.91
C ALA A 92 25.78 13.20 -2.83
N GLU A 93 25.20 13.50 -1.66
CA GLU A 93 25.92 14.11 -0.54
C GLU A 93 26.48 13.07 0.46
N GLY A 94 26.04 11.82 0.39
CA GLY A 94 26.58 10.75 1.22
C GLY A 94 25.61 9.60 1.54
N ARG A 95 26.16 8.39 1.60
CA ARG A 95 25.36 7.17 1.87
C ARG A 95 24.78 7.12 3.29
N LYS A 96 25.53 7.63 4.29
CA LYS A 96 25.13 7.59 5.70
C LYS A 96 24.08 8.67 5.98
N GLY A 97 22.85 8.25 6.22
CA GLY A 97 21.79 9.19 6.55
C GLY A 97 21.13 9.85 5.35
N HIS A 98 21.36 9.37 4.09
CA HIS A 98 20.82 9.96 2.87
C HIS A 98 19.32 10.27 2.95
N HIS A 99 18.50 9.44 3.59
CA HIS A 99 17.07 9.69 3.78
C HIS A 99 16.75 10.99 4.54
N LYS A 100 17.66 11.47 5.40
CA LYS A 100 17.54 12.79 6.05
C LYS A 100 18.01 13.90 5.11
N ILE A 101 19.03 13.60 4.34
CA ILE A 101 19.58 14.51 3.32
C ILE A 101 18.55 14.67 2.20
N SER A 102 17.96 13.58 1.71
CA SER A 102 16.88 13.63 0.71
C SER A 102 15.71 14.50 1.19
N MET A 103 15.27 14.31 2.46
CA MET A 103 14.23 15.16 3.02
C MET A 103 14.60 16.64 2.96
N ARG A 104 15.81 16.99 3.40
CA ARG A 104 16.29 18.38 3.37
C ARG A 104 16.36 18.94 1.96
N LEU A 105 16.97 18.21 1.03
CA LEU A 105 17.07 18.64 -0.38
C LEU A 105 15.70 18.83 -1.02
N ILE A 106 14.74 17.93 -0.79
CA ILE A 106 13.37 18.06 -1.29
C ILE A 106 12.71 19.34 -0.73
N GLU A 107 12.99 19.71 0.51
CA GLU A 107 12.42 20.91 1.13
C GLU A 107 13.06 22.20 0.65
N GLU A 108 14.39 22.21 0.46
CA GLU A 108 15.19 23.41 0.22
C GLU A 108 15.41 23.71 -1.27
N ASP A 109 15.51 22.66 -2.12
CA ASP A 109 15.77 22.83 -3.53
C ASP A 109 14.49 23.14 -4.31
N LEU A 110 14.29 24.42 -4.62
CA LEU A 110 13.14 24.90 -5.39
C LEU A 110 13.23 24.60 -6.88
N SER A 111 14.38 24.13 -7.39
CA SER A 111 14.53 23.69 -8.79
C SER A 111 13.82 22.35 -9.04
N LEU A 112 13.57 21.56 -7.99
CA LEU A 112 12.74 20.38 -8.08
C LEU A 112 11.30 20.77 -8.40
N ASN A 113 10.78 20.25 -9.50
CA ASN A 113 9.39 20.52 -9.95
C ASN A 113 8.37 19.82 -9.05
N ILE A 114 8.22 20.32 -7.83
CA ILE A 114 7.26 19.85 -6.83
C ILE A 114 6.42 21.03 -6.38
N HIS A 115 5.10 20.89 -6.45
CA HIS A 115 4.19 21.91 -5.94
C HIS A 115 4.43 22.16 -4.43
N GLU A 116 4.31 23.40 -3.99
CA GLU A 116 4.61 23.80 -2.60
C GLU A 116 3.77 23.04 -1.55
N ASP A 117 2.51 22.76 -1.85
CA ASP A 117 1.61 21.98 -0.98
C ASP A 117 2.01 20.50 -0.86
N ASP A 118 2.68 19.93 -1.86
CA ASP A 118 3.11 18.53 -1.86
C ASP A 118 4.50 18.34 -1.29
N ARG A 119 5.33 19.37 -1.37
CA ARG A 119 6.74 19.34 -0.97
C ARG A 119 6.98 18.80 0.44
N PRO A 120 6.26 19.23 1.49
CA PRO A 120 6.43 18.67 2.84
C PRO A 120 6.10 17.18 2.94
N TRP A 121 5.11 16.73 2.18
CA TRP A 121 4.69 15.32 2.17
C TRP A 121 5.69 14.42 1.46
N VAL A 122 6.18 14.85 0.29
CA VAL A 122 7.21 14.18 -0.49
C VAL A 122 8.48 14.05 0.35
N ALA A 123 8.89 15.12 1.02
CA ALA A 123 10.05 15.14 1.91
C ALA A 123 9.90 14.16 3.08
N LEU A 124 8.73 14.13 3.73
CA LEU A 124 8.47 13.20 4.82
C LEU A 124 8.41 11.75 4.33
N LEU A 125 7.85 11.46 3.16
CA LEU A 125 7.87 10.12 2.57
C LEU A 125 9.31 9.68 2.30
N ALA A 126 10.12 10.52 1.64
CA ALA A 126 11.54 10.27 1.43
C ALA A 126 12.29 10.05 2.75
N ARG A 127 11.95 10.79 3.82
CA ARG A 127 12.54 10.59 5.16
C ARG A 127 12.26 9.21 5.73
N TYR A 128 11.08 8.62 5.43
CA TYR A 128 10.59 7.39 6.05
C TYR A 128 10.68 6.14 5.16
N HIS A 129 11.27 6.23 3.96
CA HIS A 129 11.46 5.06 3.09
C HIS A 129 12.33 3.97 3.74
N ARG A 130 13.13 4.32 4.75
CA ARG A 130 14.00 3.37 5.48
C ARG A 130 14.16 3.73 6.96
N LYS A 131 14.75 2.78 7.72
CA LYS A 131 15.05 2.91 9.16
C LYS A 131 13.81 3.22 9.99
N ALA A 132 13.80 4.36 10.68
CA ALA A 132 12.74 4.71 11.62
C ALA A 132 11.37 4.84 10.95
N TRP A 133 10.35 4.34 11.62
CA TRP A 133 8.95 4.55 11.23
C TRP A 133 8.48 5.96 11.53
N PRO A 134 7.43 6.45 10.82
CA PRO A 134 6.74 7.68 11.19
C PRO A 134 6.23 7.61 12.64
N SER A 135 6.79 8.43 13.54
CA SER A 135 6.52 8.37 14.98
C SER A 135 6.31 9.76 15.56
N ARG A 136 5.44 9.86 16.56
CA ARG A 136 5.19 11.09 17.32
C ARG A 136 6.44 11.65 18.03
N ARG A 137 7.49 10.87 18.14
CA ARG A 137 8.81 11.34 18.60
C ARG A 137 9.51 12.26 17.59
N HIS A 138 9.02 12.31 16.35
CA HIS A 138 9.52 13.18 15.29
C HIS A 138 8.62 14.40 15.18
N ALA A 139 9.12 15.58 15.55
CA ALA A 139 8.34 16.80 15.69
C ALA A 139 7.47 17.12 14.45
N ARG A 140 8.02 17.01 13.23
CA ARG A 140 7.26 17.25 11.99
C ARG A 140 6.10 16.29 11.81
N PHE A 141 6.26 15.03 12.17
CA PHE A 141 5.18 14.04 12.12
C PHE A 141 4.14 14.26 13.23
N ASP A 142 4.58 14.66 14.41
CA ASP A 142 3.67 14.92 15.53
C ASP A 142 2.78 16.15 15.30
N ALA A 143 3.30 17.15 14.59
CA ALA A 143 2.55 18.35 14.20
C ALA A 143 1.39 18.08 13.21
N LEU A 144 1.39 16.93 12.52
CA LEU A 144 0.35 16.59 11.56
C LEU A 144 -0.97 16.25 12.25
N LYS A 145 -2.10 16.47 11.55
CA LYS A 145 -3.42 15.98 11.98
C LYS A 145 -3.45 14.45 12.04
N LYS A 146 -4.35 13.89 12.82
CA LYS A 146 -4.47 12.41 12.98
C LYS A 146 -4.76 11.70 11.66
N SER A 147 -5.59 12.28 10.79
CA SER A 147 -5.86 11.78 9.43
C SER A 147 -4.58 11.66 8.63
N ASP A 148 -3.82 12.75 8.59
CA ASP A 148 -2.61 12.89 7.78
C ASP A 148 -1.49 11.97 8.27
N ARG A 149 -1.36 11.81 9.60
CA ARG A 149 -0.46 10.81 10.17
C ARG A 149 -0.78 9.39 9.74
N LYS A 150 -2.09 9.05 9.64
CA LYS A 150 -2.52 7.74 9.14
C LYS A 150 -2.19 7.58 7.66
N ALA A 151 -2.52 8.58 6.85
CA ALA A 151 -2.26 8.58 5.41
C ALA A 151 -0.76 8.48 5.11
N LEU A 152 0.06 9.29 5.77
CA LEU A 152 1.53 9.25 5.62
C LEU A 152 2.12 7.88 5.97
N ARG A 153 1.63 7.21 7.03
CA ARG A 153 2.09 5.85 7.38
C ARG A 153 1.75 4.83 6.30
N LYS A 154 0.54 4.91 5.74
CA LYS A 154 0.11 4.05 4.64
C LYS A 154 1.00 4.25 3.42
N ALA A 155 1.15 5.48 2.93
CA ALA A 155 1.98 5.80 1.78
C ALA A 155 3.47 5.45 2.03
N ALA A 156 4.03 5.75 3.20
CA ALA A 156 5.40 5.38 3.54
C ALA A 156 5.61 3.86 3.57
N SER A 157 4.60 3.07 3.98
CA SER A 157 4.70 1.61 3.94
C SER A 157 4.75 1.07 2.52
N LEU A 158 4.01 1.66 1.59
CA LEU A 158 4.06 1.29 0.17
C LEU A 158 5.42 1.67 -0.45
N LEU A 159 5.94 2.87 -0.16
CA LEU A 159 7.25 3.28 -0.63
C LEU A 159 8.37 2.33 -0.15
N ARG A 160 8.30 1.86 1.09
CA ARG A 160 9.28 0.92 1.66
C ARG A 160 9.30 -0.42 0.92
N ILE A 161 8.13 -0.90 0.52
CA ILE A 161 8.02 -2.13 -0.26
C ILE A 161 8.52 -1.91 -1.68
N ALA A 162 8.13 -0.79 -2.31
CA ALA A 162 8.56 -0.47 -3.67
C ALA A 162 10.10 -0.35 -3.76
N ASP A 163 10.72 0.36 -2.83
CA ASP A 163 12.18 0.46 -2.72
C ASP A 163 12.85 -0.89 -2.39
N ALA A 164 12.16 -1.78 -1.68
CA ALA A 164 12.67 -3.12 -1.42
C ALA A 164 12.67 -4.00 -2.67
N LEU A 165 11.68 -3.85 -3.54
CA LEU A 165 11.54 -4.60 -4.79
C LEU A 165 12.55 -4.21 -5.89
N ASP A 166 13.29 -3.12 -5.74
CA ASP A 166 14.43 -2.78 -6.59
C ASP A 166 15.72 -2.57 -5.75
N TYR A 167 15.88 -3.39 -4.72
CA TYR A 167 16.96 -3.24 -3.74
C TYR A 167 18.37 -3.32 -4.32
N THR A 168 18.58 -4.19 -5.31
CA THR A 168 19.88 -4.34 -5.98
C THR A 168 20.13 -3.27 -7.04
N HIS A 169 19.12 -2.47 -7.38
CA HIS A 169 19.14 -1.44 -8.42
C HIS A 169 19.36 -2.01 -9.83
N THR A 170 19.09 -3.28 -10.03
CA THR A 170 19.28 -3.99 -11.31
C THR A 170 18.02 -4.05 -12.16
N GLY A 171 16.86 -3.70 -11.60
CA GLY A 171 15.59 -3.82 -12.31
C GLY A 171 15.17 -5.28 -12.56
N VAL A 172 15.63 -6.22 -11.74
CA VAL A 172 15.33 -7.65 -11.89
C VAL A 172 13.85 -7.95 -11.73
N VAL A 173 13.13 -7.16 -10.95
CA VAL A 173 11.68 -7.26 -10.81
C VAL A 173 11.01 -6.51 -11.97
N GLY A 174 10.28 -7.26 -12.78
CA GLY A 174 9.48 -6.72 -13.87
C GLY A 174 8.05 -6.39 -13.42
N ASN A 175 7.09 -7.20 -13.87
CA ASN A 175 5.69 -7.02 -13.49
C ASN A 175 5.41 -7.52 -12.08
N LEU A 176 4.43 -6.93 -11.43
CA LEU A 176 3.92 -7.41 -10.16
C LEU A 176 2.38 -7.38 -10.15
N ALA A 177 1.79 -8.26 -9.34
CA ALA A 177 0.36 -8.30 -9.07
C ALA A 177 0.13 -8.50 -7.57
N VAL A 178 -0.93 -7.93 -7.04
CA VAL A 178 -1.23 -7.98 -5.61
C VAL A 178 -2.56 -8.67 -5.34
N ALA A 179 -2.55 -9.67 -4.47
CA ALA A 179 -3.75 -10.34 -3.99
C ALA A 179 -3.99 -10.01 -2.51
N VAL A 180 -5.13 -9.38 -2.22
CA VAL A 180 -5.53 -9.03 -0.86
C VAL A 180 -6.42 -10.13 -0.30
N LYS A 181 -5.97 -10.80 0.75
CA LYS A 181 -6.73 -11.82 1.50
C LYS A 181 -7.08 -11.29 2.89
N LYS A 182 -7.99 -11.96 3.58
CA LYS A 182 -8.48 -11.54 4.91
C LYS A 182 -7.36 -11.31 5.94
N ARG A 183 -6.32 -12.14 5.95
CA ARG A 183 -5.22 -12.07 6.93
C ARG A 183 -3.88 -11.72 6.33
N LYS A 184 -3.73 -11.79 5.01
CA LYS A 184 -2.45 -11.55 4.32
C LYS A 184 -2.63 -10.80 3.02
N VAL A 185 -1.56 -10.14 2.59
CA VAL A 185 -1.38 -9.58 1.26
C VAL A 185 -0.25 -10.34 0.59
N ILE A 186 -0.48 -10.78 -0.63
CA ILE A 186 0.49 -11.53 -1.43
C ILE A 186 0.89 -10.64 -2.59
N ILE A 187 2.19 -10.35 -2.71
CA ILE A 187 2.78 -9.67 -3.86
C ILE A 187 3.45 -10.74 -4.71
N ALA A 188 2.92 -10.99 -5.88
CA ALA A 188 3.49 -11.89 -6.86
C ALA A 188 4.32 -11.08 -7.86
N VAL A 189 5.59 -11.40 -8.01
CA VAL A 189 6.52 -10.69 -8.90
C VAL A 189 7.03 -11.60 -10.00
N GLN A 190 7.19 -11.06 -11.19
CA GLN A 190 7.90 -11.70 -12.30
C GLN A 190 9.31 -11.16 -12.34
N CYS A 191 10.31 -12.03 -12.30
CA CYS A 191 11.70 -11.64 -12.25
C CYS A 191 12.43 -12.09 -13.52
N SER A 192 13.28 -11.21 -14.07
CA SER A 192 14.15 -11.54 -15.22
C SER A 192 15.39 -12.35 -14.82
N GLY A 193 15.62 -12.55 -13.53
CA GLY A 193 16.76 -13.27 -12.95
C GLY A 193 16.55 -13.57 -11.49
N ASP A 194 17.62 -13.79 -10.74
CA ASP A 194 17.56 -14.03 -9.30
C ASP A 194 17.13 -12.75 -8.56
N CYS A 195 15.99 -12.80 -7.91
CA CYS A 195 15.42 -11.72 -7.10
C CYS A 195 15.38 -12.03 -5.59
N SER A 196 16.19 -12.98 -5.14
CA SER A 196 16.23 -13.43 -3.73
C SER A 196 16.54 -12.28 -2.77
N ALA A 197 17.40 -11.34 -3.17
CA ALA A 197 17.75 -10.17 -2.36
C ALA A 197 16.58 -9.21 -2.18
N GLU A 198 15.79 -8.97 -3.23
CA GLU A 198 14.57 -8.16 -3.20
C GLU A 198 13.52 -8.81 -2.31
N MET A 199 13.30 -10.13 -2.45
CA MET A 199 12.35 -10.89 -1.64
C MET A 199 12.69 -10.80 -0.15
N GLU A 200 13.95 -11.05 0.21
CA GLU A 200 14.43 -10.90 1.59
C GLU A 200 14.24 -9.46 2.11
N ARG A 201 14.48 -8.48 1.23
CA ARG A 201 14.34 -7.07 1.59
C ARG A 201 12.89 -6.66 1.80
N VAL A 202 11.95 -7.18 1.00
CA VAL A 202 10.50 -6.95 1.18
C VAL A 202 10.04 -7.45 2.55
N ILE A 203 10.46 -8.64 2.96
CA ILE A 203 10.14 -9.18 4.28
C ILE A 203 10.69 -8.27 5.39
N LYS A 204 11.92 -7.81 5.28
CA LYS A 204 12.56 -6.91 6.26
C LYS A 204 11.92 -5.53 6.33
N LYS A 205 11.50 -4.95 5.20
CA LYS A 205 10.91 -3.61 5.13
C LYS A 205 9.38 -3.61 5.25
N GLY A 206 8.75 -4.76 5.13
CA GLY A 206 7.30 -4.96 5.27
C GLY A 206 6.77 -4.80 6.69
N ASP A 207 7.64 -4.65 7.67
CA ASP A 207 7.31 -4.44 9.08
C ASP A 207 6.31 -3.30 9.31
N LEU A 208 6.51 -2.15 8.64
CA LEU A 208 5.58 -1.02 8.72
C LEU A 208 4.25 -1.33 8.03
N PHE A 209 4.27 -2.02 6.90
CA PHE A 209 3.06 -2.43 6.19
C PHE A 209 2.18 -3.34 7.07
N MET A 210 2.77 -4.38 7.64
CA MET A 210 2.07 -5.30 8.54
C MET A 210 1.48 -4.57 9.75
N HIS A 211 2.23 -3.62 10.32
CA HIS A 211 1.75 -2.80 11.44
C HIS A 211 0.57 -1.90 11.05
N VAL A 212 0.62 -1.28 9.87
CA VAL A 212 -0.38 -0.30 9.41
C VAL A 212 -1.69 -0.97 8.99
N PHE A 213 -1.59 -2.10 8.29
CA PHE A 213 -2.76 -2.79 7.70
C PHE A 213 -3.24 -3.98 8.53
N GLY A 214 -2.48 -4.42 9.53
CA GLY A 214 -2.83 -5.59 10.34
C GLY A 214 -2.89 -6.88 9.54
N ARG A 215 -2.09 -6.99 8.47
CA ARG A 215 -2.04 -8.13 7.55
C ARG A 215 -0.60 -8.59 7.38
N GLU A 216 -0.40 -9.89 7.29
CA GLU A 216 0.87 -10.47 6.90
C GLU A 216 1.22 -10.09 5.47
N LEU A 217 2.50 -9.88 5.20
CA LEU A 217 3.02 -9.60 3.87
C LEU A 217 3.80 -10.81 3.36
N GLU A 218 3.37 -11.34 2.24
CA GLU A 218 4.04 -12.42 1.54
C GLU A 218 4.47 -11.91 0.16
N CYS A 219 5.69 -12.24 -0.25
CA CYS A 219 6.18 -11.91 -1.58
C CYS A 219 6.64 -13.21 -2.23
N VAL A 220 6.17 -13.48 -3.44
CA VAL A 220 6.46 -14.71 -4.18
C VAL A 220 6.97 -14.40 -5.57
N CYS A 221 8.03 -15.07 -6.00
CA CYS A 221 8.49 -15.01 -7.39
C CYS A 221 7.66 -16.01 -8.21
N GLN A 222 7.04 -15.51 -9.27
CA GLN A 222 6.45 -16.37 -10.29
C GLN A 222 7.56 -16.63 -11.32
N GLY A 223 8.07 -17.87 -11.35
CA GLY A 223 9.03 -18.26 -12.38
C GLY A 223 8.44 -18.10 -13.79
N ASN A 224 9.31 -17.83 -14.73
CA ASN A 224 8.97 -17.88 -16.17
C ASN A 224 8.55 -19.29 -16.55
#